data_e162e4544daf548618a56fe15f564cc2
#
_entry.id   e162e4544daf548618a56fe15f564cc2
#
_cell.length_a   1.000
_cell.length_b   1.000
_cell.length_c   1.000
_cell.angle_alpha   90.00
_cell.angle_beta   90.00
_cell.angle_gamma   90.00
#
_symmetry.space_group_name_H-M   'P 1'
#
loop_
_entity.id
_entity.type
_entity.pdbx_description
1 polymer ?
#
loop_
_entity_poly.entity_id
_entity_poly.type
_entity_poly.pdbx_seq_one_letter_code
_entity_poly.pdbx_strand_id
1 'polypeptide(L)'
;MALFLEAAERFSFYGMLSILLIYLLDIRGLPAPQANLFVGSFNALALVSTLLGSRLGEALLGPTRTVLYGCLIQFTALVLLGLSTTWPMLFLPATATIAVTNGLTRTNMAMLVLRHATKERSADGLATLYTFAVNLGAMFSFLLVPWIGKRYGYAIAFGICATGLFLGAITALLNRRSLGGEPQGGTTTNHAGERPDAGQAVPRAMGEIGLVALFYWIILNFPAGGHWIFWIVTSAIPVFWTVLWHNATVTERPGIILCLILVAEAMFYGIFDEQTTSTFVLYALHNLNRQFSLGGITLFQLVAPQIVAINAGLTMLIGPAFVALYRFLDKKFGTIALSTKYACGSLFIVIGFLILYMNTAGPASGLRAPWGMFGAYAAISVAGLIMNGLGLSVIMTYLAPRVRNMSVAVYYISTGVAMYGGSVLANTMGIRHLHTTASVRDSLSIFHTFFHGFTLLAAAGAVMIILLLPVLRILEKRTRPIPTHQDRYKENETAPN
;
A
#
# COMPACT_ATOMS: atom_id res chain seq x y z
N MET A 1 9.28 19.89 7.03
CA MET A 1 8.07 20.35 6.33
C MET A 1 7.47 19.24 5.47
N ALA A 2 8.20 18.63 4.52
CA ALA A 2 7.71 17.52 3.69
C ALA A 2 7.19 16.33 4.52
N LEU A 3 7.87 15.95 5.59
CA LEU A 3 7.43 14.87 6.49
C LEU A 3 6.10 15.18 7.22
N PHE A 4 5.87 16.45 7.57
CA PHE A 4 4.59 16.87 8.17
C PHE A 4 3.45 16.78 7.14
N LEU A 5 3.69 17.26 5.91
CA LEU A 5 2.71 17.13 4.83
C LEU A 5 2.41 15.67 4.51
N GLU A 6 3.44 14.81 4.51
CA GLU A 6 3.25 13.35 4.33
C GLU A 6 2.37 12.77 5.44
N ALA A 7 2.67 13.06 6.72
CA ALA A 7 1.87 12.57 7.83
C ALA A 7 0.42 13.06 7.75
N ALA A 8 0.18 14.31 7.37
CA ALA A 8 -1.16 14.88 7.20
C ALA A 8 -1.92 14.24 6.03
N GLU A 9 -1.25 13.97 4.91
CA GLU A 9 -1.85 13.32 3.76
C GLU A 9 -2.15 11.86 4.08
N ARG A 10 -1.23 11.13 4.72
CA ARG A 10 -1.47 9.75 5.17
C ARG A 10 -2.60 9.67 6.21
N PHE A 11 -2.65 10.60 7.15
CA PHE A 11 -3.78 10.71 8.08
C PHE A 11 -5.10 10.82 7.32
N SER A 12 -5.15 11.67 6.31
CA SER A 12 -6.34 11.90 5.51
C SER A 12 -6.75 10.65 4.70
N PHE A 13 -5.83 10.05 3.97
CA PHE A 13 -6.09 8.89 3.13
C PHE A 13 -6.45 7.65 3.95
N TYR A 14 -5.62 7.27 4.94
CA TYR A 14 -5.88 6.10 5.77
C TYR A 14 -7.06 6.29 6.72
N GLY A 15 -7.32 7.55 7.14
CA GLY A 15 -8.52 7.86 7.91
C GLY A 15 -9.80 7.58 7.13
N MET A 16 -9.87 8.04 5.90
CA MET A 16 -10.98 7.72 5.00
C MET A 16 -11.08 6.22 4.76
N LEU A 17 -9.96 5.56 4.44
CA LEU A 17 -9.93 4.11 4.16
C LEU A 17 -10.40 3.29 5.37
N SER A 18 -10.07 3.72 6.59
CA SER A 18 -10.42 3.00 7.82
C SER A 18 -11.91 2.85 8.05
N ILE A 19 -12.70 3.83 7.60
CA ILE A 19 -14.16 3.82 7.76
C ILE A 19 -14.91 3.45 6.48
N LEU A 20 -14.21 3.37 5.34
CA LEU A 20 -14.84 3.16 4.03
C LEU A 20 -15.65 1.87 3.98
N LEU A 21 -15.10 0.74 4.46
CA LEU A 21 -15.79 -0.55 4.49
C LEU A 21 -17.09 -0.47 5.29
N ILE A 22 -17.03 0.09 6.51
CA ILE A 22 -18.21 0.19 7.39
C ILE A 22 -19.21 1.21 6.85
N TYR A 23 -18.74 2.31 6.25
CA TYR A 23 -19.62 3.27 5.56
C TYR A 23 -20.40 2.61 4.41
N LEU A 24 -19.78 1.72 3.65
CA LEU A 24 -20.43 0.95 2.58
C LEU A 24 -21.52 0.02 3.13
N LEU A 25 -21.28 -0.60 4.28
CA LEU A 25 -22.25 -1.47 4.95
C LEU A 25 -23.41 -0.67 5.54
N ASP A 26 -23.09 0.35 6.36
CA ASP A 26 -24.06 1.05 7.21
C ASP A 26 -24.90 2.09 6.44
N ILE A 27 -24.23 2.87 5.57
CA ILE A 27 -24.89 4.01 4.88
C ILE A 27 -25.29 3.66 3.47
N ARG A 28 -24.44 2.91 2.75
CA ARG A 28 -24.73 2.50 1.37
C ARG A 28 -25.57 1.22 1.30
N GLY A 29 -25.69 0.49 2.42
CA GLY A 29 -26.47 -0.76 2.49
C GLY A 29 -25.92 -1.87 1.61
N LEU A 30 -24.62 -1.82 1.23
CA LEU A 30 -24.02 -2.86 0.41
C LEU A 30 -23.83 -4.14 1.22
N PRO A 31 -24.09 -5.33 0.64
CA PRO A 31 -23.71 -6.58 1.26
C PRO A 31 -22.19 -6.66 1.49
N ALA A 32 -21.77 -7.37 2.53
CA ALA A 32 -20.36 -7.50 2.88
C ALA A 32 -19.44 -7.95 1.71
N PRO A 33 -19.84 -8.89 0.84
CA PRO A 33 -19.05 -9.26 -0.33
C PRO A 33 -18.84 -8.12 -1.32
N GLN A 34 -19.85 -7.29 -1.54
CA GLN A 34 -19.75 -6.16 -2.47
C GLN A 34 -18.89 -5.04 -1.86
N ALA A 35 -19.08 -4.75 -0.57
CA ALA A 35 -18.27 -3.79 0.15
C ALA A 35 -16.77 -4.19 0.15
N ASN A 36 -16.47 -5.47 0.39
CA ASN A 36 -15.11 -6.02 0.33
C ASN A 36 -14.48 -5.88 -1.06
N LEU A 37 -15.21 -6.22 -2.13
CA LEU A 37 -14.74 -6.04 -3.52
C LEU A 37 -14.54 -4.57 -3.87
N PHE A 38 -15.39 -3.68 -3.38
CA PHE A 38 -15.24 -2.24 -3.60
C PHE A 38 -13.94 -1.71 -2.97
N VAL A 39 -13.65 -2.09 -1.72
CA VAL A 39 -12.42 -1.69 -1.02
C VAL A 39 -11.20 -2.23 -1.76
N GLY A 40 -11.19 -3.49 -2.16
CA GLY A 40 -10.10 -4.07 -2.96
C GLY A 40 -9.92 -3.39 -4.32
N SER A 41 -11.02 -3.06 -5.01
CA SER A 41 -10.96 -2.29 -6.26
C SER A 41 -10.39 -0.90 -6.04
N PHE A 42 -10.84 -0.20 -5.01
CA PHE A 42 -10.35 1.12 -4.64
C PHE A 42 -8.84 1.11 -4.34
N ASN A 43 -8.38 0.17 -3.52
CA ASN A 43 -6.96 0.02 -3.19
C ASN A 43 -6.12 -0.31 -4.43
N ALA A 44 -6.60 -1.19 -5.30
CA ALA A 44 -5.95 -1.49 -6.57
C ALA A 44 -5.80 -0.26 -7.46
N LEU A 45 -6.88 0.50 -7.65
CA LEU A 45 -6.88 1.72 -8.46
C LEU A 45 -5.99 2.81 -7.87
N ALA A 46 -5.97 2.96 -6.54
CA ALA A 46 -5.09 3.90 -5.83
C ALA A 46 -3.60 3.57 -6.05
N LEU A 47 -3.23 2.28 -6.10
CA LEU A 47 -1.87 1.87 -6.43
C LEU A 47 -1.52 2.09 -7.91
N VAL A 48 -2.40 1.73 -8.83
CA VAL A 48 -2.19 1.94 -10.26
C VAL A 48 -2.02 3.43 -10.59
N SER A 49 -2.68 4.32 -9.84
CA SER A 49 -2.54 5.78 -9.99
C SER A 49 -1.13 6.31 -9.74
N THR A 50 -0.26 5.53 -9.08
CA THR A 50 1.15 5.91 -8.89
C THR A 50 1.89 6.11 -10.22
N LEU A 51 1.43 5.46 -11.30
CA LEU A 51 1.94 5.65 -12.66
C LEU A 51 1.68 7.06 -13.17
N LEU A 52 0.43 7.51 -13.01
CA LEU A 52 0.05 8.88 -13.38
C LEU A 52 0.84 9.89 -12.53
N GLY A 53 0.96 9.61 -11.21
CA GLY A 53 1.73 10.45 -10.28
C GLY A 53 3.19 10.61 -10.70
N SER A 54 3.85 9.52 -11.06
CA SER A 54 5.23 9.52 -11.54
C SER A 54 5.36 10.34 -12.83
N ARG A 55 4.49 10.07 -13.82
CA ARG A 55 4.48 10.78 -15.09
C ARG A 55 4.28 12.30 -14.92
N LEU A 56 3.29 12.71 -14.12
CA LEU A 56 3.00 14.12 -13.89
C LEU A 56 4.15 14.81 -13.12
N GLY A 57 4.74 14.11 -12.15
CA GLY A 57 5.85 14.61 -11.36
C GLY A 57 7.16 14.72 -12.13
N GLU A 58 7.43 13.80 -13.04
CA GLU A 58 8.69 13.77 -13.80
C GLU A 58 8.62 14.60 -15.09
N ALA A 59 7.51 14.50 -15.84
CA ALA A 59 7.43 15.00 -17.21
C ALA A 59 6.64 16.31 -17.39
N LEU A 60 5.70 16.65 -16.50
CA LEU A 60 4.78 17.76 -16.73
C LEU A 60 4.88 18.89 -15.69
N LEU A 61 4.61 18.59 -14.41
CA LEU A 61 4.41 19.61 -13.36
C LEU A 61 5.62 19.79 -12.44
N GLY A 62 6.46 18.75 -12.34
CA GLY A 62 7.43 18.62 -11.26
C GLY A 62 6.79 18.12 -9.94
N PRO A 63 7.57 17.47 -9.04
CA PRO A 63 7.02 16.79 -7.87
C PRO A 63 6.28 17.71 -6.91
N THR A 64 6.81 18.93 -6.69
CA THR A 64 6.21 19.90 -5.74
C THR A 64 4.81 20.32 -6.17
N ARG A 65 4.63 20.68 -7.44
CA ARG A 65 3.32 21.07 -7.97
C ARG A 65 2.36 19.89 -8.01
N THR A 66 2.85 18.70 -8.42
CA THR A 66 2.03 17.49 -8.46
C THR A 66 1.47 17.14 -7.08
N VAL A 67 2.29 17.23 -6.03
CA VAL A 67 1.83 17.01 -4.65
C VAL A 67 0.80 18.06 -4.23
N LEU A 68 1.06 19.34 -4.47
CA LEU A 68 0.15 20.41 -4.04
C LEU A 68 -1.21 20.34 -4.75
N TYR A 69 -1.23 20.10 -6.07
CA TYR A 69 -2.48 19.88 -6.81
C TYR A 69 -3.17 18.59 -6.36
N GLY A 70 -2.40 17.51 -6.14
CA GLY A 70 -2.92 16.26 -5.59
C GLY A 70 -3.63 16.45 -4.26
N CYS A 71 -3.00 17.17 -3.31
CA CYS A 71 -3.59 17.48 -2.01
C CYS A 71 -4.86 18.34 -2.13
N LEU A 72 -4.86 19.35 -3.01
CA LEU A 72 -6.04 20.24 -3.20
C LEU A 72 -7.23 19.47 -3.80
N ILE A 73 -6.97 18.65 -4.82
CA ILE A 73 -8.02 17.84 -5.45
C ILE A 73 -8.53 16.78 -4.46
N GLN A 74 -7.62 16.14 -3.69
CA GLN A 74 -7.99 15.16 -2.67
C GLN A 74 -8.82 15.79 -1.54
N PHE A 75 -8.46 17.00 -1.10
CA PHE A 75 -9.26 17.76 -0.13
C PHE A 75 -10.70 17.96 -0.64
N THR A 76 -10.84 18.46 -1.89
CA THR A 76 -12.16 18.65 -2.50
C THR A 76 -12.95 17.34 -2.59
N ALA A 77 -12.29 16.26 -2.99
CA ALA A 77 -12.91 14.95 -3.10
C ALA A 77 -13.36 14.39 -1.73
N LEU A 78 -12.60 14.63 -0.65
CA LEU A 78 -12.98 14.24 0.72
C LEU A 78 -14.17 15.04 1.24
N VAL A 79 -14.27 16.33 0.90
CA VAL A 79 -15.45 17.15 1.20
C VAL A 79 -16.67 16.58 0.46
N LEU A 80 -16.54 16.27 -0.83
CA LEU A 80 -17.60 15.63 -1.62
C LEU A 80 -17.99 14.27 -1.05
N LEU A 81 -17.01 13.49 -0.56
CA LEU A 81 -17.26 12.21 0.10
C LEU A 81 -18.05 12.39 1.40
N GLY A 82 -17.75 13.42 2.20
CA GLY A 82 -18.54 13.80 3.38
C GLY A 82 -19.96 14.17 3.01
N LEU A 83 -20.14 14.97 1.96
CA LEU A 83 -21.46 15.35 1.43
C LEU A 83 -22.22 14.16 0.82
N SER A 84 -21.55 13.09 0.42
CA SER A 84 -22.20 11.90 -0.14
C SER A 84 -23.08 11.14 0.86
N THR A 85 -22.99 11.46 2.14
CA THR A 85 -23.92 10.98 3.17
C THR A 85 -25.35 11.53 2.96
N THR A 86 -25.46 12.73 2.40
CA THR A 86 -26.74 13.39 2.06
C THR A 86 -27.06 13.25 0.58
N TRP A 87 -26.05 13.39 -0.29
CA TRP A 87 -26.21 13.26 -1.75
C TRP A 87 -25.44 12.04 -2.28
N PRO A 88 -26.09 10.87 -2.32
CA PRO A 88 -25.46 9.59 -2.66
C PRO A 88 -24.69 9.56 -3.99
N MET A 89 -25.09 10.39 -4.97
CA MET A 89 -24.44 10.47 -6.29
C MET A 89 -22.99 10.98 -6.24
N LEU A 90 -22.61 11.70 -5.18
CA LEU A 90 -21.25 12.22 -5.02
C LEU A 90 -20.23 11.16 -4.58
N PHE A 91 -20.68 9.99 -4.10
CA PHE A 91 -19.84 8.96 -3.54
C PHE A 91 -18.80 8.42 -4.55
N LEU A 92 -19.27 7.92 -5.70
CA LEU A 92 -18.40 7.30 -6.69
C LEU A 92 -17.41 8.29 -7.34
N PRO A 93 -17.83 9.50 -7.78
CA PRO A 93 -16.88 10.49 -8.27
C PRO A 93 -15.83 10.89 -7.22
N ALA A 94 -16.25 11.05 -5.97
CA ALA A 94 -15.34 11.39 -4.87
C ALA A 94 -14.31 10.28 -4.63
N THR A 95 -14.75 9.03 -4.49
CA THR A 95 -13.84 7.88 -4.27
C THR A 95 -12.91 7.66 -5.46
N ALA A 96 -13.39 7.76 -6.69
CA ALA A 96 -12.56 7.68 -7.90
C ALA A 96 -11.45 8.76 -7.89
N THR A 97 -11.81 10.00 -7.56
CA THR A 97 -10.87 11.11 -7.49
C THR A 97 -9.84 10.91 -6.38
N ILE A 98 -10.24 10.41 -5.20
CA ILE A 98 -9.31 10.10 -4.10
C ILE A 98 -8.31 9.01 -4.52
N ALA A 99 -8.76 7.96 -5.22
CA ALA A 99 -7.87 6.92 -5.71
C ALA A 99 -6.80 7.48 -6.66
N VAL A 100 -7.18 8.39 -7.57
CA VAL A 100 -6.22 9.06 -8.48
C VAL A 100 -5.23 9.92 -7.72
N THR A 101 -5.70 10.76 -6.81
CA THR A 101 -4.86 11.71 -6.09
C THR A 101 -3.88 11.05 -5.12
N ASN A 102 -4.23 9.90 -4.55
CA ASN A 102 -3.29 9.11 -3.75
C ASN A 102 -2.04 8.71 -4.55
N GLY A 103 -2.19 8.37 -5.84
CA GLY A 103 -1.05 8.08 -6.71
C GLY A 103 -0.19 9.32 -6.96
N LEU A 104 -0.80 10.51 -7.11
CA LEU A 104 -0.08 11.76 -7.33
C LEU A 104 0.78 12.13 -6.12
N THR A 105 0.23 12.00 -4.93
CA THR A 105 0.91 12.37 -3.68
C THR A 105 1.98 11.36 -3.31
N ARG A 106 1.66 10.08 -3.30
CA ARG A 106 2.51 8.99 -2.81
C ARG A 106 3.90 8.93 -3.45
N THR A 107 3.97 8.96 -4.79
CA THR A 107 5.24 8.86 -5.52
C THR A 107 6.08 10.12 -5.39
N ASN A 108 5.43 11.28 -5.48
CA ASN A 108 6.13 12.56 -5.51
C ASN A 108 6.57 13.01 -4.11
N MET A 109 5.85 12.62 -3.05
CA MET A 109 6.20 12.96 -1.68
C MET A 109 7.51 12.30 -1.24
N ALA A 110 7.68 11.01 -1.55
CA ALA A 110 8.93 10.30 -1.30
C ALA A 110 10.12 11.01 -1.98
N MET A 111 9.94 11.44 -3.24
CA MET A 111 10.95 12.22 -3.97
C MET A 111 11.26 13.55 -3.27
N LEU A 112 10.25 14.28 -2.79
CA LEU A 112 10.45 15.56 -2.11
C LEU A 112 11.26 15.40 -0.82
N VAL A 113 11.03 14.33 -0.06
CA VAL A 113 11.80 14.04 1.16
C VAL A 113 13.25 13.67 0.83
N LEU A 114 13.44 12.76 -0.13
CA LEU A 114 14.77 12.25 -0.49
C LEU A 114 15.67 13.30 -1.16
N ARG A 115 15.09 14.34 -1.79
CA ARG A 115 15.86 15.50 -2.34
C ARG A 115 16.65 16.26 -1.29
N HIS A 116 16.28 16.14 0.00
CA HIS A 116 17.00 16.78 1.10
C HIS A 116 18.18 15.93 1.63
N ALA A 117 18.53 14.85 0.93
CA ALA A 117 19.72 14.06 1.26
C ALA A 117 21.00 14.89 1.01
N THR A 118 21.86 14.96 2.01
CA THR A 118 23.15 15.65 1.99
C THR A 118 24.22 14.72 2.55
N LYS A 119 25.50 15.15 2.53
CA LYS A 119 26.58 14.41 3.20
C LYS A 119 26.31 14.19 4.71
N GLU A 120 25.61 15.13 5.34
CA GLU A 120 25.25 15.09 6.77
C GLU A 120 23.96 14.30 7.05
N ARG A 121 23.03 14.25 6.07
CA ARG A 121 21.72 13.58 6.15
C ARG A 121 21.67 12.47 5.12
N SER A 122 21.95 11.26 5.54
CA SER A 122 21.94 10.10 4.66
C SER A 122 20.54 9.87 4.05
N ALA A 123 20.49 9.40 2.81
CA ALA A 123 19.23 9.01 2.15
C ALA A 123 18.48 7.95 2.95
N ASP A 124 19.19 6.99 3.57
CA ASP A 124 18.60 5.94 4.41
C ASP A 124 17.92 6.52 5.66
N GLY A 125 18.56 7.53 6.30
CA GLY A 125 17.99 8.22 7.46
C GLY A 125 16.69 8.96 7.08
N LEU A 126 16.67 9.62 5.93
CA LEU A 126 15.48 10.32 5.43
C LEU A 126 14.38 9.33 5.01
N ALA A 127 14.71 8.21 4.41
CA ALA A 127 13.75 7.15 4.08
C ALA A 127 13.12 6.55 5.35
N THR A 128 13.90 6.38 6.42
CA THR A 128 13.41 5.93 7.72
C THR A 128 12.45 6.95 8.33
N LEU A 129 12.79 8.25 8.31
CA LEU A 129 11.92 9.32 8.79
C LEU A 129 10.64 9.44 7.95
N TYR A 130 10.72 9.24 6.63
CA TYR A 130 9.57 9.19 5.74
C TYR A 130 8.63 8.05 6.15
N THR A 131 9.13 6.84 6.30
CA THR A 131 8.35 5.67 6.74
C THR A 131 7.72 5.90 8.12
N PHE A 132 8.45 6.54 9.03
CA PHE A 132 7.92 6.91 10.34
C PHE A 132 6.75 7.90 10.22
N ALA A 133 6.87 8.94 9.39
CA ALA A 133 5.81 9.93 9.15
C ALA A 133 4.55 9.29 8.54
N VAL A 134 4.72 8.37 7.59
CA VAL A 134 3.62 7.57 6.98
C VAL A 134 2.86 6.79 8.06
N ASN A 135 3.57 6.01 8.87
CA ASN A 135 2.93 5.17 9.89
C ASN A 135 2.34 6.00 11.04
N LEU A 136 2.96 7.14 11.38
CA LEU A 136 2.43 8.06 12.39
C LEU A 136 1.07 8.61 11.95
N GLY A 137 0.97 9.12 10.71
CA GLY A 137 -0.28 9.60 10.12
C GLY A 137 -1.35 8.50 10.09
N ALA A 138 -0.97 7.30 9.63
CA ALA A 138 -1.86 6.14 9.56
C ALA A 138 -2.36 5.72 10.95
N MET A 139 -1.49 5.59 11.95
CA MET A 139 -1.85 5.18 13.31
C MET A 139 -2.86 6.14 13.94
N PHE A 140 -2.57 7.45 13.89
CA PHE A 140 -3.50 8.44 14.44
C PHE A 140 -4.83 8.45 13.71
N SER A 141 -4.83 8.28 12.40
CA SER A 141 -6.06 8.23 11.61
C SER A 141 -6.91 7.00 11.94
N PHE A 142 -6.29 5.81 12.02
CA PHE A 142 -6.99 4.58 12.38
C PHE A 142 -7.58 4.62 13.80
N LEU A 143 -6.99 5.37 14.72
CA LEU A 143 -7.54 5.54 16.08
C LEU A 143 -8.64 6.59 16.12
N LEU A 144 -8.42 7.75 15.51
CA LEU A 144 -9.28 8.92 15.68
C LEU A 144 -10.51 8.88 14.77
N VAL A 145 -10.31 8.60 13.46
CA VAL A 145 -11.38 8.76 12.46
C VAL A 145 -12.54 7.77 12.66
N PRO A 146 -12.32 6.45 12.94
CA PRO A 146 -13.42 5.54 13.23
C PRO A 146 -14.17 5.86 14.51
N TRP A 147 -13.48 6.36 15.54
CA TRP A 147 -14.12 6.80 16.77
C TRP A 147 -15.06 7.98 16.52
N ILE A 148 -14.60 8.98 15.75
CA ILE A 148 -15.40 10.13 15.33
C ILE A 148 -16.58 9.68 14.48
N GLY A 149 -16.35 8.80 13.50
CA GLY A 149 -17.40 8.26 12.66
C GLY A 149 -18.52 7.59 13.44
N LYS A 150 -18.17 6.81 14.46
CA LYS A 150 -19.14 6.19 15.36
C LYS A 150 -19.87 7.18 16.25
N ARG A 151 -19.20 8.24 16.73
CA ARG A 151 -19.75 9.17 17.72
C ARG A 151 -20.53 10.32 17.10
N TYR A 152 -20.04 10.85 15.97
CA TYR A 152 -20.54 12.07 15.35
C TYR A 152 -21.02 11.89 13.90
N GLY A 153 -20.88 10.68 13.35
CA GLY A 153 -21.30 10.34 12.00
C GLY A 153 -20.18 10.47 10.95
N TYR A 154 -20.41 9.82 9.82
CA TYR A 154 -19.41 9.66 8.75
C TYR A 154 -19.08 10.98 8.06
N ALA A 155 -20.05 11.90 7.89
CA ALA A 155 -19.81 13.21 7.28
C ALA A 155 -18.72 14.00 8.03
N ILE A 156 -18.79 14.02 9.37
CA ILE A 156 -17.81 14.69 10.21
C ILE A 156 -16.48 13.97 10.16
N ALA A 157 -16.48 12.63 10.15
CA ALA A 157 -15.25 11.84 10.05
C ALA A 157 -14.50 12.12 8.74
N PHE A 158 -15.17 12.15 7.60
CA PHE A 158 -14.57 12.55 6.32
C PHE A 158 -14.15 14.03 6.32
N GLY A 159 -14.91 14.91 6.98
CA GLY A 159 -14.56 16.31 7.15
C GLY A 159 -13.25 16.50 7.93
N ILE A 160 -13.00 15.71 8.95
CA ILE A 160 -11.72 15.74 9.69
C ILE A 160 -10.56 15.26 8.84
N CYS A 161 -10.76 14.22 8.02
CA CYS A 161 -9.76 13.80 7.04
C CYS A 161 -9.45 14.95 6.07
N ALA A 162 -10.47 15.64 5.55
CA ALA A 162 -10.31 16.79 4.67
C ALA A 162 -9.55 17.93 5.37
N THR A 163 -9.94 18.28 6.60
CA THR A 163 -9.31 19.36 7.40
C THR A 163 -7.84 19.07 7.69
N GLY A 164 -7.49 17.83 8.04
CA GLY A 164 -6.10 17.42 8.28
C GLY A 164 -5.22 17.64 7.04
N LEU A 165 -5.72 17.24 5.87
CA LEU A 165 -5.02 17.46 4.60
C LEU A 165 -4.91 18.93 4.23
N PHE A 166 -5.97 19.72 4.44
CA PHE A 166 -5.99 21.15 4.17
C PHE A 166 -4.95 21.92 5.01
N LEU A 167 -4.87 21.63 6.30
CA LEU A 167 -3.85 22.20 7.18
C LEU A 167 -2.44 21.83 6.74
N GLY A 168 -2.22 20.57 6.35
CA GLY A 168 -0.96 20.11 5.79
C GLY A 168 -0.60 20.85 4.50
N ALA A 169 -1.53 20.99 3.57
CA ALA A 169 -1.34 21.67 2.30
C ALA A 169 -1.10 23.16 2.47
N ILE A 170 -1.86 23.87 3.32
CA ILE A 170 -1.63 25.28 3.62
C ILE A 170 -0.25 25.50 4.22
N THR A 171 0.12 24.68 5.20
CA THR A 171 1.44 24.78 5.85
C THR A 171 2.55 24.56 4.82
N ALA A 172 2.36 23.64 3.88
CA ALA A 172 3.29 23.40 2.77
C ALA A 172 3.37 24.61 1.80
N LEU A 173 2.24 25.22 1.48
CA LEU A 173 2.17 26.40 0.62
C LEU A 173 2.86 27.61 1.25
N LEU A 174 2.62 27.89 2.53
CA LEU A 174 3.27 28.97 3.27
C LEU A 174 4.79 28.79 3.35
N ASN A 175 5.23 27.53 3.45
CA ASN A 175 6.66 27.18 3.54
C ASN A 175 7.21 26.56 2.25
N ARG A 176 6.65 26.89 1.09
CA ARG A 176 7.03 26.31 -0.21
C ARG A 176 8.52 26.41 -0.53
N ARG A 177 9.22 27.41 0.01
CA ARG A 177 10.68 27.56 -0.13
C ARG A 177 11.44 26.41 0.54
N SER A 178 10.92 25.88 1.65
CA SER A 178 11.54 24.74 2.36
C SER A 178 11.23 23.38 1.72
N LEU A 179 10.27 23.31 0.80
CA LEU A 179 10.03 22.11 -0.01
C LEU A 179 11.05 21.95 -1.16
N GLY A 180 11.97 22.89 -1.27
CA GLY A 180 12.92 23.02 -2.37
C GLY A 180 12.22 23.70 -3.55
N GLY A 181 12.70 24.90 -3.92
CA GLY A 181 12.34 25.48 -5.22
C GLY A 181 12.64 24.46 -6.32
N GLU A 182 11.92 24.54 -7.43
CA GLU A 182 12.20 23.66 -8.58
C GLU A 182 13.71 23.70 -8.87
N PRO A 183 14.35 22.53 -9.09
CA PRO A 183 15.76 22.50 -9.44
C PRO A 183 15.95 23.35 -10.69
N GLN A 184 16.78 24.39 -10.64
CA GLN A 184 17.21 25.16 -11.81
C GLN A 184 18.01 24.32 -12.82
N GLY A 185 18.01 23.00 -12.70
CA GLY A 185 18.74 22.05 -13.51
C GLY A 185 18.19 20.64 -13.58
N GLY A 186 16.97 20.39 -13.06
CA GLY A 186 16.34 19.08 -13.15
C GLY A 186 15.87 18.77 -14.55
N THR A 187 16.35 17.69 -15.11
CA THR A 187 16.09 17.10 -16.41
C THR A 187 14.61 16.73 -16.63
N THR A 188 13.74 17.70 -16.71
CA THR A 188 12.41 17.53 -17.29
C THR A 188 12.48 17.97 -18.76
N THR A 189 13.35 17.29 -19.52
CA THR A 189 13.32 17.38 -20.98
C THR A 189 12.44 16.26 -21.49
N ASN A 190 11.46 16.59 -22.30
CA ASN A 190 10.83 15.61 -23.21
C ASN A 190 11.93 14.97 -24.06
N HIS A 191 11.67 13.81 -24.65
CA HIS A 191 12.58 13.18 -25.63
C HIS A 191 13.06 14.14 -26.75
N ALA A 192 12.47 15.34 -26.86
CA ALA A 192 12.84 16.43 -27.77
C ALA A 192 13.63 17.58 -27.11
N GLY A 193 13.98 17.52 -25.82
CA GLY A 193 14.77 18.59 -25.16
C GLY A 193 14.01 19.86 -24.77
N GLU A 194 12.72 19.99 -25.06
CA GLU A 194 11.91 21.16 -24.77
C GLU A 194 11.10 21.02 -23.48
N ARG A 195 11.11 22.05 -22.64
CA ARG A 195 10.20 22.13 -21.49
C ARG A 195 8.80 22.47 -21.99
N PRO A 196 7.76 21.72 -21.58
CA PRO A 196 6.39 22.15 -21.88
C PRO A 196 6.16 23.53 -21.29
N ASP A 197 5.60 24.41 -22.08
CA ASP A 197 5.20 25.76 -21.63
C ASP A 197 4.29 25.60 -20.37
N ALA A 198 4.61 26.29 -19.29
CA ALA A 198 3.87 26.20 -18.04
C ALA A 198 2.36 26.49 -18.23
N GLY A 199 2.02 27.31 -19.21
CA GLY A 199 0.63 27.59 -19.60
C GLY A 199 -0.13 26.37 -20.15
N GLN A 200 0.56 25.39 -20.76
CA GLN A 200 -0.06 24.20 -21.32
C GLN A 200 0.07 22.98 -20.39
N ALA A 201 1.08 22.95 -19.51
CA ALA A 201 1.35 21.81 -18.65
C ALA A 201 0.23 21.56 -17.61
N VAL A 202 -0.28 22.64 -17.01
CA VAL A 202 -1.34 22.52 -15.98
C VAL A 202 -2.69 22.06 -16.57
N PRO A 203 -3.22 22.67 -17.65
CA PRO A 203 -4.46 22.18 -18.27
C PRO A 203 -4.36 20.75 -18.74
N ARG A 204 -3.22 20.35 -19.33
CA ARG A 204 -2.98 18.98 -19.76
C ARG A 204 -2.96 17.99 -18.57
N ALA A 205 -2.28 18.32 -17.49
CA ALA A 205 -2.26 17.51 -16.29
C ALA A 205 -3.66 17.35 -15.68
N MET A 206 -4.44 18.44 -15.62
CA MET A 206 -5.83 18.39 -15.13
C MET A 206 -6.71 17.52 -16.05
N GLY A 207 -6.52 17.58 -17.35
CA GLY A 207 -7.19 16.70 -18.32
C GLY A 207 -6.85 15.23 -18.11
N GLU A 208 -5.57 14.89 -17.92
CA GLU A 208 -5.12 13.52 -17.65
C GLU A 208 -5.70 13.01 -16.30
N ILE A 209 -5.69 13.82 -15.24
CA ILE A 209 -6.29 13.50 -13.93
C ILE A 209 -7.80 13.25 -14.09
N GLY A 210 -8.52 14.15 -14.78
CA GLY A 210 -9.95 14.03 -15.02
C GLY A 210 -10.32 12.79 -15.83
N LEU A 211 -9.53 12.47 -16.88
CA LEU A 211 -9.75 11.27 -17.69
C LEU A 211 -9.57 9.99 -16.88
N VAL A 212 -8.53 9.89 -16.07
CA VAL A 212 -8.29 8.72 -15.21
C VAL A 212 -9.35 8.63 -14.12
N ALA A 213 -9.76 9.75 -13.52
CA ALA A 213 -10.85 9.77 -12.53
C ALA A 213 -12.18 9.31 -13.14
N LEU A 214 -12.49 9.73 -14.36
CA LEU A 214 -13.68 9.27 -15.12
C LEU A 214 -13.60 7.77 -15.39
N PHE A 215 -12.44 7.26 -15.81
CA PHE A 215 -12.24 5.84 -16.03
C PHE A 215 -12.42 5.03 -14.74
N TYR A 216 -11.89 5.52 -13.60
CA TYR A 216 -12.07 4.87 -12.30
C TYR A 216 -13.53 4.92 -11.83
N TRP A 217 -14.21 6.04 -12.07
CA TRP A 217 -15.64 6.14 -11.79
C TRP A 217 -16.45 5.07 -12.56
N ILE A 218 -16.13 4.85 -13.84
CA ILE A 218 -16.75 3.81 -14.66
C ILE A 218 -16.48 2.43 -14.04
N ILE A 219 -15.24 2.11 -13.69
CA ILE A 219 -14.88 0.81 -13.09
C ILE A 219 -15.63 0.58 -11.78
N LEU A 220 -15.67 1.58 -10.89
CA LEU A 220 -16.34 1.47 -9.59
C LEU A 220 -17.86 1.41 -9.72
N ASN A 221 -18.43 1.99 -10.76
CA ASN A 221 -19.88 1.97 -11.01
C ASN A 221 -20.36 0.65 -11.64
N PHE A 222 -19.47 -0.05 -12.35
CA PHE A 222 -19.81 -1.30 -13.04
C PHE A 222 -18.92 -2.47 -12.51
N PRO A 223 -19.29 -3.11 -11.39
CA PRO A 223 -18.50 -4.19 -10.78
C PRO A 223 -18.17 -5.34 -11.73
N ALA A 224 -19.10 -5.66 -12.66
CA ALA A 224 -18.86 -6.67 -13.69
C ALA A 224 -17.73 -6.24 -14.66
N GLY A 225 -17.68 -4.96 -15.04
CA GLY A 225 -16.60 -4.42 -15.87
C GLY A 225 -15.25 -4.46 -15.15
N GLY A 226 -15.23 -4.16 -13.85
CA GLY A 226 -14.03 -4.28 -13.01
C GLY A 226 -13.46 -5.69 -12.99
N HIS A 227 -14.33 -6.71 -12.99
CA HIS A 227 -13.91 -8.11 -13.03
C HIS A 227 -13.22 -8.48 -14.37
N TRP A 228 -13.75 -8.02 -15.50
CA TRP A 228 -13.11 -8.23 -16.80
C TRP A 228 -11.77 -7.49 -16.92
N ILE A 229 -11.71 -6.25 -16.44
CA ILE A 229 -10.45 -5.47 -16.42
C ILE A 229 -9.39 -6.18 -15.58
N PHE A 230 -9.77 -6.73 -14.42
CA PHE A 230 -8.87 -7.53 -13.60
C PHE A 230 -8.24 -8.69 -14.39
N TRP A 231 -9.04 -9.48 -15.11
CA TRP A 231 -8.52 -10.60 -15.89
C TRP A 231 -7.65 -10.16 -17.06
N ILE A 232 -8.04 -9.07 -17.76
CA ILE A 232 -7.24 -8.49 -18.85
C ILE A 232 -5.87 -8.04 -18.33
N VAL A 233 -5.85 -7.27 -17.24
CA VAL A 233 -4.60 -6.76 -16.65
C VAL A 233 -3.75 -7.90 -16.09
N THR A 234 -4.35 -8.87 -15.41
CA THR A 234 -3.64 -10.06 -14.91
C THR A 234 -2.97 -10.83 -16.04
N SER A 235 -3.66 -10.99 -17.18
CA SER A 235 -3.09 -11.66 -18.36
C SER A 235 -2.01 -10.85 -19.05
N ALA A 236 -2.06 -9.52 -18.99
CA ALA A 236 -1.08 -8.63 -19.57
C ALA A 236 0.28 -8.64 -18.83
N ILE A 237 0.28 -8.91 -17.51
CA ILE A 237 1.52 -8.94 -16.71
C ILE A 237 2.53 -9.98 -17.22
N PRO A 238 2.20 -11.28 -17.38
CA PRO A 238 3.15 -12.27 -17.92
C PRO A 238 3.54 -11.97 -19.36
N VAL A 239 2.65 -11.41 -20.18
CA VAL A 239 2.98 -10.99 -21.54
C VAL A 239 4.07 -9.92 -21.53
N PHE A 240 3.94 -8.90 -20.68
CA PHE A 240 4.96 -7.87 -20.52
C PHE A 240 6.32 -8.46 -20.15
N TRP A 241 6.39 -9.34 -19.16
CA TRP A 241 7.64 -9.96 -18.72
C TRP A 241 8.25 -10.86 -19.80
N THR A 242 7.42 -11.55 -20.56
CA THR A 242 7.86 -12.38 -21.69
C THR A 242 8.47 -11.52 -22.81
N VAL A 243 7.80 -10.42 -23.18
CA VAL A 243 8.32 -9.47 -24.18
C VAL A 243 9.63 -8.85 -23.71
N LEU A 244 9.70 -8.45 -22.42
CA LEU A 244 10.91 -7.90 -21.84
C LEU A 244 12.07 -8.90 -21.89
N TRP A 245 11.82 -10.16 -21.57
CA TRP A 245 12.82 -11.24 -21.60
C TRP A 245 13.31 -11.54 -23.03
N HIS A 246 12.43 -11.55 -24.03
CA HIS A 246 12.80 -11.75 -25.42
C HIS A 246 13.67 -10.63 -25.99
N ASN A 247 13.40 -9.39 -25.61
CA ASN A 247 14.14 -8.21 -26.06
C ASN A 247 15.42 -7.95 -25.25
N ALA A 248 15.70 -8.77 -24.24
CA ALA A 248 16.83 -8.61 -23.35
C ALA A 248 18.07 -9.34 -23.89
N THR A 249 19.24 -8.78 -23.59
CA THR A 249 20.54 -9.44 -23.84
C THR A 249 20.69 -10.66 -22.93
N VAL A 250 21.56 -11.60 -23.33
CA VAL A 250 21.82 -12.83 -22.55
C VAL A 250 22.26 -12.52 -21.12
N THR A 251 22.99 -11.41 -20.92
CA THR A 251 23.48 -10.96 -19.60
C THR A 251 22.38 -10.35 -18.72
N GLU A 252 21.31 -9.79 -19.30
CA GLU A 252 20.19 -9.18 -18.58
C GLU A 252 19.11 -10.21 -18.19
N ARG A 253 18.98 -11.29 -18.92
CA ARG A 253 17.93 -12.32 -18.72
C ARG A 253 17.84 -12.87 -17.30
N PRO A 254 18.95 -13.21 -16.60
CA PRO A 254 18.87 -13.71 -15.23
C PRO A 254 18.25 -12.68 -14.26
N GLY A 255 18.57 -11.38 -14.43
CA GLY A 255 18.01 -10.30 -13.64
C GLY A 255 16.50 -10.13 -13.85
N ILE A 256 16.03 -10.29 -15.09
CA ILE A 256 14.60 -10.22 -15.42
C ILE A 256 13.83 -11.38 -14.78
N ILE A 257 14.37 -12.61 -14.86
CA ILE A 257 13.75 -13.78 -14.21
C ILE A 257 13.71 -13.61 -12.69
N LEU A 258 14.80 -13.13 -12.10
CA LEU A 258 14.85 -12.83 -10.67
C LEU A 258 13.77 -11.82 -10.27
N CYS A 259 13.66 -10.71 -11.01
CA CYS A 259 12.62 -9.69 -10.76
C CYS A 259 11.20 -10.24 -10.94
N LEU A 260 10.96 -11.07 -11.97
CA LEU A 260 9.65 -11.68 -12.18
C LEU A 260 9.22 -12.53 -10.98
N ILE A 261 10.10 -13.40 -10.47
CA ILE A 261 9.80 -14.25 -9.32
C ILE A 261 9.54 -13.40 -8.08
N LEU A 262 10.41 -12.42 -7.79
CA LEU A 262 10.27 -11.57 -6.62
C LEU A 262 9.05 -10.63 -6.69
N VAL A 263 8.63 -10.21 -7.89
CA VAL A 263 7.34 -9.51 -8.09
C VAL A 263 6.17 -10.44 -7.81
N ALA A 264 6.23 -11.70 -8.25
CA ALA A 264 5.19 -12.69 -7.95
C ALA A 264 5.08 -12.95 -6.43
N GLU A 265 6.21 -13.00 -5.71
CA GLU A 265 6.23 -13.10 -4.25
C GLU A 265 5.63 -11.86 -3.55
N ALA A 266 5.90 -10.65 -4.08
CA ALA A 266 5.28 -9.42 -3.59
C ALA A 266 3.76 -9.40 -3.86
N MET A 267 3.31 -9.91 -5.02
CA MET A 267 1.88 -10.11 -5.30
C MET A 267 1.25 -11.07 -4.30
N PHE A 268 1.93 -12.17 -3.99
CA PHE A 268 1.48 -13.12 -2.98
C PHE A 268 1.26 -12.43 -1.63
N TYR A 269 2.20 -11.60 -1.15
CA TYR A 269 2.01 -10.80 0.05
C TYR A 269 0.78 -9.87 -0.05
N GLY A 270 0.60 -9.18 -1.17
CA GLY A 270 -0.50 -8.22 -1.41
C GLY A 270 -1.89 -8.84 -1.23
N ILE A 271 -2.07 -10.14 -1.57
CA ILE A 271 -3.32 -10.89 -1.36
C ILE A 271 -3.69 -10.94 0.13
N PHE A 272 -2.70 -11.14 1.00
CA PHE A 272 -2.90 -11.25 2.44
C PHE A 272 -2.95 -9.89 3.14
N ASP A 273 -2.18 -8.92 2.67
CA ASP A 273 -2.16 -7.57 3.21
C ASP A 273 -3.52 -6.87 3.07
N GLU A 274 -4.21 -7.06 1.94
CA GLU A 274 -5.56 -6.55 1.71
C GLU A 274 -6.56 -7.01 2.79
N GLN A 275 -6.40 -8.21 3.33
CA GLN A 275 -7.32 -8.73 4.36
C GLN A 275 -7.22 -7.96 5.67
N THR A 276 -6.11 -7.28 5.94
CA THR A 276 -5.89 -6.54 7.18
C THR A 276 -6.82 -5.33 7.30
N THR A 277 -7.17 -4.70 6.19
CA THR A 277 -8.05 -3.52 6.14
C THR A 277 -9.50 -3.85 5.79
N SER A 278 -9.78 -5.07 5.35
CA SER A 278 -11.10 -5.51 4.93
C SER A 278 -11.65 -6.65 5.80
N THR A 279 -11.27 -7.89 5.55
CA THR A 279 -11.84 -9.07 6.22
C THR A 279 -11.57 -9.10 7.73
N PHE A 280 -10.41 -8.63 8.19
CA PHE A 280 -10.11 -8.55 9.63
C PHE A 280 -11.02 -7.54 10.33
N VAL A 281 -11.39 -6.44 9.66
CA VAL A 281 -12.36 -5.48 10.19
C VAL A 281 -13.76 -6.10 10.27
N LEU A 282 -14.17 -6.89 9.26
CA LEU A 282 -15.42 -7.64 9.31
C LEU A 282 -15.43 -8.68 10.46
N TYR A 283 -14.34 -9.41 10.64
CA TYR A 283 -14.19 -10.34 11.76
C TYR A 283 -14.27 -9.62 13.11
N ALA A 284 -13.60 -8.48 13.22
CA ALA A 284 -13.66 -7.67 14.45
C ALA A 284 -15.05 -7.09 14.72
N LEU A 285 -15.83 -6.81 13.67
CA LEU A 285 -17.20 -6.32 13.79
C LEU A 285 -18.14 -7.39 14.36
N HIS A 286 -18.05 -8.62 13.85
CA HIS A 286 -19.01 -9.69 14.13
C HIS A 286 -18.62 -10.62 15.30
N ASN A 287 -17.32 -10.91 15.45
CA ASN A 287 -16.87 -12.02 16.30
C ASN A 287 -15.84 -11.67 17.36
N LEU A 288 -15.29 -10.44 17.37
CA LEU A 288 -14.23 -10.09 18.31
C LEU A 288 -14.77 -9.33 19.52
N ASN A 289 -14.40 -9.77 20.73
CA ASN A 289 -14.46 -8.89 21.89
C ASN A 289 -13.38 -7.81 21.73
N ARG A 290 -13.82 -6.58 21.50
CA ARG A 290 -12.91 -5.44 21.23
C ARG A 290 -12.43 -4.74 22.49
N GLN A 291 -12.64 -5.38 23.64
CA GLN A 291 -12.16 -4.92 24.94
C GLN A 291 -10.86 -5.67 25.26
N PHE A 292 -9.77 -4.94 25.29
CA PHE A 292 -8.47 -5.47 25.65
C PHE A 292 -8.30 -5.40 27.16
N SER A 293 -8.25 -6.55 27.81
CA SER A 293 -8.08 -6.68 29.25
C SER A 293 -6.94 -7.62 29.59
N LEU A 294 -6.23 -7.32 30.66
CA LEU A 294 -5.16 -8.12 31.22
C LEU A 294 -5.36 -8.24 32.74
N GLY A 295 -5.39 -9.47 33.25
CA GLY A 295 -5.59 -9.70 34.69
C GLY A 295 -6.90 -9.14 35.22
N GLY A 296 -7.97 -9.06 34.42
CA GLY A 296 -9.26 -8.47 34.83
C GLY A 296 -9.37 -6.95 34.72
N ILE A 297 -8.25 -6.26 34.38
CA ILE A 297 -8.23 -4.81 34.18
C ILE A 297 -8.42 -4.51 32.70
N THR A 298 -9.41 -3.69 32.35
CA THR A 298 -9.61 -3.21 30.99
C THR A 298 -8.56 -2.14 30.67
N LEU A 299 -7.69 -2.43 29.70
CA LEU A 299 -6.67 -1.49 29.23
C LEU A 299 -7.30 -0.45 28.30
N PHE A 300 -8.03 -0.92 27.27
CA PHE A 300 -8.73 -0.07 26.31
C PHE A 300 -9.81 -0.86 25.56
N GLN A 301 -10.73 -0.13 24.93
CA GLN A 301 -11.77 -0.70 24.08
C GLN A 301 -11.73 -0.02 22.71
N LEU A 302 -11.75 -0.80 21.63
CA LEU A 302 -11.70 -0.33 20.26
C LEU A 302 -13.05 -0.49 19.55
N VAL A 303 -13.33 0.39 18.58
CA VAL A 303 -14.36 0.09 17.57
C VAL A 303 -13.75 -0.76 16.45
N ALA A 304 -14.59 -1.52 15.72
CA ALA A 304 -14.08 -2.52 14.78
C ALA A 304 -13.03 -1.99 13.78
N PRO A 305 -13.19 -0.84 13.13
CA PRO A 305 -12.17 -0.33 12.22
C PRO A 305 -10.87 0.13 12.90
N GLN A 306 -10.91 0.50 14.20
CA GLN A 306 -9.70 0.90 14.92
C GLN A 306 -8.68 -0.24 15.09
N ILE A 307 -9.11 -1.49 14.88
CA ILE A 307 -8.21 -2.65 15.02
C ILE A 307 -7.03 -2.58 14.05
N VAL A 308 -7.19 -1.89 12.91
CA VAL A 308 -6.12 -1.68 11.92
C VAL A 308 -4.98 -0.82 12.48
N ALA A 309 -5.25 0.03 13.49
CA ALA A 309 -4.22 0.82 14.18
C ALA A 309 -3.15 -0.06 14.83
N ILE A 310 -3.48 -1.29 15.20
CA ILE A 310 -2.53 -2.27 15.76
C ILE A 310 -1.41 -2.54 14.76
N ASN A 311 -1.74 -2.72 13.47
CA ASN A 311 -0.74 -2.93 12.42
C ASN A 311 0.22 -1.74 12.30
N ALA A 312 -0.32 -0.53 12.17
CA ALA A 312 0.50 0.68 12.04
C ALA A 312 1.37 0.93 13.28
N GLY A 313 0.82 0.76 14.48
CA GLY A 313 1.55 0.89 15.74
C GLY A 313 2.67 -0.14 15.89
N LEU A 314 2.38 -1.40 15.57
CA LEU A 314 3.37 -2.48 15.61
C LEU A 314 4.47 -2.28 14.57
N THR A 315 4.14 -1.85 13.37
CA THR A 315 5.12 -1.53 12.33
C THR A 315 6.07 -0.42 12.77
N MET A 316 5.56 0.63 13.44
CA MET A 316 6.39 1.70 14.02
C MET A 316 7.30 1.19 15.14
N LEU A 317 6.78 0.34 16.00
CA LEU A 317 7.52 -0.18 17.16
C LEU A 317 8.58 -1.21 16.74
N ILE A 318 8.22 -2.14 15.87
CA ILE A 318 9.08 -3.25 15.42
C ILE A 318 10.10 -2.77 14.39
N GLY A 319 9.77 -1.78 13.55
CA GLY A 319 10.62 -1.31 12.45
C GLY A 319 12.05 -0.98 12.86
N PRO A 320 12.28 -0.10 13.85
CA PRO A 320 13.63 0.21 14.33
C PRO A 320 14.39 -1.00 14.88
N ALA A 321 13.70 -1.86 15.64
CA ALA A 321 14.28 -3.10 16.17
C ALA A 321 14.67 -4.05 15.03
N PHE A 322 13.87 -4.08 13.96
CA PHE A 322 14.11 -4.90 12.78
C PHE A 322 15.35 -4.43 11.98
N VAL A 323 15.50 -3.11 11.82
CA VAL A 323 16.72 -2.53 11.22
C VAL A 323 17.96 -2.87 12.04
N ALA A 324 17.89 -2.77 13.36
CA ALA A 324 18.99 -3.14 14.25
C ALA A 324 19.32 -4.64 14.14
N LEU A 325 18.31 -5.50 14.08
CA LEU A 325 18.47 -6.94 13.87
C LEU A 325 19.15 -7.26 12.54
N TYR A 326 18.73 -6.62 11.43
CA TYR A 326 19.38 -6.82 10.14
C TYR A 326 20.85 -6.41 10.16
N ARG A 327 21.19 -5.25 10.74
CA ARG A 327 22.59 -4.82 10.87
C ARG A 327 23.42 -5.82 11.69
N PHE A 328 22.85 -6.35 12.75
CA PHE A 328 23.52 -7.38 13.57
C PHE A 328 23.74 -8.68 12.78
N LEU A 329 22.71 -9.14 12.06
CA LEU A 329 22.79 -10.36 11.25
C LEU A 329 23.77 -10.21 10.09
N ASP A 330 23.73 -9.07 9.38
CA ASP A 330 24.67 -8.77 8.28
C ASP A 330 26.13 -8.73 8.78
N LYS A 331 26.37 -8.19 9.99
CA LYS A 331 27.70 -8.17 10.60
C LYS A 331 28.19 -9.57 10.99
N LYS A 332 27.28 -10.46 11.42
CA LYS A 332 27.64 -11.78 11.95
C LYS A 332 27.71 -12.85 10.86
N PHE A 333 26.81 -12.81 9.89
CA PHE A 333 26.61 -13.87 8.89
C PHE A 333 26.87 -13.40 7.45
N GLY A 334 27.24 -12.12 7.26
CA GLY A 334 27.29 -11.49 5.94
C GLY A 334 25.92 -11.08 5.43
N THR A 335 25.87 -10.45 4.25
CA THR A 335 24.63 -9.98 3.64
C THR A 335 23.67 -11.12 3.37
N ILE A 336 22.49 -11.07 4.03
CA ILE A 336 21.47 -12.10 3.87
C ILE A 336 20.87 -11.97 2.46
N ALA A 337 20.84 -13.09 1.71
CA ALA A 337 20.25 -13.17 0.39
C ALA A 337 18.77 -12.69 0.41
N LEU A 338 18.39 -11.97 -0.61
CA LEU A 338 17.07 -11.37 -0.75
C LEU A 338 15.97 -12.44 -0.73
N SER A 339 16.20 -13.55 -1.46
CA SER A 339 15.34 -14.72 -1.48
C SER A 339 15.08 -15.32 -0.09
N THR A 340 16.11 -15.34 0.78
CA THR A 340 15.95 -15.82 2.17
C THR A 340 15.06 -14.89 2.98
N LYS A 341 15.15 -13.56 2.75
CA LYS A 341 14.28 -12.59 3.42
C LYS A 341 12.81 -12.81 3.05
N TYR A 342 12.52 -13.02 1.76
CA TYR A 342 11.15 -13.31 1.31
C TYR A 342 10.60 -14.62 1.89
N ALA A 343 11.41 -15.67 1.93
CA ALA A 343 11.00 -16.93 2.57
C ALA A 343 10.67 -16.75 4.07
N CYS A 344 11.46 -15.97 4.80
CA CYS A 344 11.14 -15.63 6.18
C CYS A 344 9.82 -14.82 6.28
N GLY A 345 9.62 -13.83 5.40
CA GLY A 345 8.39 -13.05 5.36
C GLY A 345 7.15 -13.91 5.13
N SER A 346 7.21 -14.88 4.19
CA SER A 346 6.10 -15.77 3.91
C SER A 346 5.71 -16.65 5.09
N LEU A 347 6.68 -17.10 5.92
CA LEU A 347 6.39 -17.84 7.15
C LEU A 347 5.63 -16.99 8.18
N PHE A 348 5.93 -15.69 8.28
CA PHE A 348 5.18 -14.80 9.17
C PHE A 348 3.74 -14.58 8.69
N ILE A 349 3.47 -14.62 7.38
CA ILE A 349 2.09 -14.63 6.86
C ILE A 349 1.35 -15.88 7.35
N VAL A 350 1.98 -17.04 7.21
CA VAL A 350 1.39 -18.32 7.68
C VAL A 350 1.07 -18.24 9.18
N ILE A 351 2.00 -17.77 9.99
CA ILE A 351 1.82 -17.61 11.44
C ILE A 351 0.64 -16.69 11.74
N GLY A 352 0.54 -15.54 11.05
CA GLY A 352 -0.55 -14.58 11.28
C GLY A 352 -1.93 -15.18 11.01
N PHE A 353 -2.12 -15.84 9.87
CA PHE A 353 -3.40 -16.48 9.53
C PHE A 353 -3.69 -17.73 10.37
N LEU A 354 -2.66 -18.50 10.75
CA LEU A 354 -2.80 -19.63 11.66
C LEU A 354 -3.29 -19.21 13.06
N ILE A 355 -2.76 -18.10 13.60
CA ILE A 355 -3.22 -17.53 14.87
C ILE A 355 -4.72 -17.20 14.79
N LEU A 356 -5.19 -16.59 13.68
CA LEU A 356 -6.61 -16.28 13.50
C LEU A 356 -7.45 -17.52 13.31
N TYR A 357 -6.97 -18.50 12.56
CA TYR A 357 -7.64 -19.80 12.44
C TYR A 357 -7.81 -20.46 13.80
N MET A 358 -6.76 -20.51 14.62
CA MET A 358 -6.84 -21.02 16.00
C MET A 358 -7.74 -20.17 16.88
N ASN A 359 -7.75 -18.86 16.71
CA ASN A 359 -8.64 -17.97 17.48
C ASN A 359 -10.13 -18.22 17.16
N THR A 360 -10.45 -18.68 15.95
CA THR A 360 -11.81 -19.07 15.56
C THR A 360 -12.18 -20.49 16.02
N ALA A 361 -11.22 -21.35 16.30
CA ALA A 361 -11.47 -22.70 16.82
C ALA A 361 -11.97 -22.63 18.26
N GLY A 362 -12.93 -23.48 18.60
CA GLY A 362 -13.50 -23.56 19.96
C GLY A 362 -15.03 -23.36 19.99
N PRO A 363 -15.67 -23.38 21.18
CA PRO A 363 -17.12 -23.40 21.26
C PRO A 363 -17.74 -22.19 20.56
N ALA A 364 -18.81 -22.41 19.82
CA ALA A 364 -19.47 -21.39 19.01
C ALA A 364 -20.24 -20.32 19.83
N SER A 365 -20.11 -20.35 21.15
CA SER A 365 -20.78 -19.41 22.05
C SER A 365 -19.84 -18.29 22.47
N GLY A 366 -20.19 -17.07 22.04
CA GLY A 366 -19.54 -15.85 22.50
C GLY A 366 -18.47 -15.26 21.59
N LEU A 367 -18.09 -14.01 21.86
CA LEU A 367 -17.07 -13.27 21.16
C LEU A 367 -15.66 -13.80 21.47
N ARG A 368 -14.78 -13.74 20.49
CA ARG A 368 -13.39 -14.19 20.62
C ARG A 368 -12.49 -13.18 21.30
N ALA A 369 -11.45 -13.69 21.97
CA ALA A 369 -10.47 -12.84 22.64
C ALA A 369 -9.69 -11.98 21.64
N PRO A 370 -9.42 -10.70 21.93
CA PRO A 370 -8.77 -9.77 21.01
C PRO A 370 -7.27 -10.03 20.83
N TRP A 371 -6.63 -10.77 21.74
CA TRP A 371 -5.20 -11.06 21.72
C TRP A 371 -4.75 -11.89 20.51
N GLY A 372 -5.65 -12.76 20.00
CA GLY A 372 -5.39 -13.47 18.74
C GLY A 372 -5.24 -12.54 17.56
N MET A 373 -6.08 -11.52 17.47
CA MET A 373 -5.98 -10.47 16.44
C MET A 373 -4.70 -9.65 16.60
N PHE A 374 -4.32 -9.31 17.83
CA PHE A 374 -3.06 -8.62 18.11
C PHE A 374 -1.85 -9.43 17.64
N GLY A 375 -1.80 -10.73 17.95
CA GLY A 375 -0.74 -11.63 17.50
C GLY A 375 -0.68 -11.79 15.99
N ALA A 376 -1.84 -11.85 15.33
CA ALA A 376 -1.90 -11.92 13.87
C ALA A 376 -1.36 -10.65 13.21
N TYR A 377 -1.76 -9.47 13.69
CA TYR A 377 -1.21 -8.21 13.19
C TYR A 377 0.30 -8.10 13.46
N ALA A 378 0.79 -8.58 14.60
CA ALA A 378 2.24 -8.60 14.88
C ALA A 378 3.00 -9.42 13.84
N ALA A 379 2.52 -10.62 13.52
CA ALA A 379 3.13 -11.47 12.50
C ALA A 379 3.07 -10.83 11.11
N ILE A 380 1.92 -10.30 10.71
CA ILE A 380 1.75 -9.66 9.39
C ILE A 380 2.54 -8.36 9.27
N SER A 381 2.68 -7.57 10.35
CA SER A 381 3.54 -6.38 10.37
C SER A 381 5.01 -6.74 10.11
N VAL A 382 5.50 -7.84 10.69
CA VAL A 382 6.86 -8.34 10.41
C VAL A 382 6.98 -8.78 8.95
N ALA A 383 5.99 -9.52 8.42
CA ALA A 383 5.96 -9.89 7.01
C ALA A 383 6.00 -8.67 6.08
N GLY A 384 5.22 -7.64 6.39
CA GLY A 384 5.18 -6.38 5.64
C GLY A 384 6.49 -5.62 5.66
N LEU A 385 7.15 -5.52 6.81
CA LEU A 385 8.48 -4.91 6.93
C LEU A 385 9.53 -5.63 6.07
N ILE A 386 9.41 -6.96 5.93
CA ILE A 386 10.30 -7.75 5.10
C ILE A 386 9.97 -7.57 3.61
N MET A 387 8.71 -7.77 3.23
CA MET A 387 8.32 -7.97 1.83
C MET A 387 8.07 -6.64 1.08
N ASN A 388 7.38 -5.67 1.69
CA ASN A 388 7.10 -4.38 1.05
C ASN A 388 8.37 -3.54 0.84
N GLY A 389 9.32 -3.58 1.78
CA GLY A 389 10.58 -2.82 1.66
C GLY A 389 11.49 -3.32 0.53
N LEU A 390 11.35 -4.58 0.13
CA LEU A 390 12.25 -5.22 -0.82
C LEU A 390 11.77 -5.13 -2.27
N GLY A 391 10.46 -5.13 -2.53
CA GLY A 391 9.92 -5.28 -3.89
C GLY A 391 10.40 -4.23 -4.89
N LEU A 392 10.41 -2.97 -4.52
CA LEU A 392 10.89 -1.89 -5.39
C LEU A 392 12.40 -1.88 -5.53
N SER A 393 13.13 -2.19 -4.43
CA SER A 393 14.60 -2.19 -4.42
C SER A 393 15.18 -3.22 -5.39
N VAL A 394 14.51 -4.36 -5.56
CA VAL A 394 14.87 -5.43 -6.51
C VAL A 394 14.91 -4.91 -7.95
N ILE A 395 13.84 -4.25 -8.37
CA ILE A 395 13.74 -3.69 -9.73
C ILE A 395 14.84 -2.65 -9.95
N MET A 396 15.08 -1.81 -8.95
CA MET A 396 16.09 -0.75 -9.03
C MET A 396 17.52 -1.30 -9.07
N THR A 397 17.76 -2.46 -8.44
CA THR A 397 19.09 -3.08 -8.35
C THR A 397 19.44 -3.93 -9.55
N TYR A 398 18.50 -4.72 -10.06
CA TYR A 398 18.78 -5.79 -11.02
C TYR A 398 18.36 -5.51 -12.46
N LEU A 399 17.53 -4.48 -12.71
CA LEU A 399 17.09 -4.16 -14.07
C LEU A 399 17.87 -2.99 -14.68
N ALA A 400 18.12 -3.09 -15.99
CA ALA A 400 18.77 -2.03 -16.77
C ALA A 400 17.97 -0.70 -16.70
N PRO A 401 18.65 0.46 -16.66
CA PRO A 401 17.99 1.77 -16.56
C PRO A 401 16.89 2.01 -17.62
N ARG A 402 17.09 1.50 -18.84
CA ARG A 402 16.15 1.66 -19.97
C ARG A 402 14.76 1.04 -19.73
N VAL A 403 14.67 -0.03 -18.90
CA VAL A 403 13.42 -0.77 -18.65
C VAL A 403 12.91 -0.60 -17.23
N ARG A 404 13.68 0.06 -16.37
CA ARG A 404 13.43 0.19 -14.94
C ARG A 404 12.10 0.87 -14.62
N ASN A 405 11.84 2.03 -15.21
CA ASN A 405 10.63 2.80 -14.97
C ASN A 405 9.37 2.03 -15.37
N MET A 406 9.42 1.35 -16.52
CA MET A 406 8.29 0.54 -16.97
C MET A 406 8.06 -0.69 -16.07
N SER A 407 9.13 -1.32 -15.59
CA SER A 407 9.04 -2.45 -14.66
C SER A 407 8.51 -2.04 -13.28
N VAL A 408 8.87 -0.85 -12.78
CA VAL A 408 8.26 -0.25 -11.57
C VAL A 408 6.76 -0.04 -11.77
N ALA A 409 6.37 0.42 -12.95
CA ALA A 409 4.98 0.57 -13.34
C ALA A 409 4.22 -0.75 -13.24
N VAL A 410 4.75 -1.79 -13.86
CA VAL A 410 4.15 -3.13 -13.84
C VAL A 410 4.14 -3.72 -12.42
N TYR A 411 5.14 -3.45 -11.59
CA TYR A 411 5.15 -3.84 -10.18
C TYR A 411 3.93 -3.27 -9.42
N TYR A 412 3.65 -1.96 -9.54
CA TYR A 412 2.49 -1.36 -8.89
C TYR A 412 1.16 -1.88 -9.43
N ILE A 413 1.06 -2.10 -10.75
CA ILE A 413 -0.10 -2.75 -11.36
C ILE A 413 -0.29 -4.16 -10.78
N SER A 414 0.80 -4.94 -10.71
CA SER A 414 0.78 -6.30 -10.18
C SER A 414 0.32 -6.34 -8.71
N THR A 415 0.81 -5.41 -7.88
CA THR A 415 0.39 -5.28 -6.48
C THR A 415 -1.11 -4.90 -6.38
N GLY A 416 -1.57 -3.98 -7.23
CA GLY A 416 -2.99 -3.62 -7.31
C GLY A 416 -3.88 -4.83 -7.71
N VAL A 417 -3.46 -5.59 -8.72
CA VAL A 417 -4.12 -6.84 -9.11
C VAL A 417 -4.18 -7.84 -7.94
N ALA A 418 -3.09 -7.95 -7.18
CA ALA A 418 -3.03 -8.84 -6.02
C ALA A 418 -4.02 -8.43 -4.92
N MET A 419 -4.15 -7.14 -4.64
CA MET A 419 -5.13 -6.63 -3.66
C MET A 419 -6.57 -6.93 -4.08
N TYR A 420 -6.94 -6.61 -5.32
CA TYR A 420 -8.26 -6.97 -5.83
C TYR A 420 -8.50 -8.49 -5.82
N GLY A 421 -7.50 -9.27 -6.28
CA GLY A 421 -7.52 -10.72 -6.23
C GLY A 421 -7.71 -11.28 -4.81
N GLY A 422 -7.09 -10.65 -3.82
CA GLY A 422 -7.27 -10.95 -2.39
C GLY A 422 -8.73 -10.81 -1.95
N SER A 423 -9.40 -9.73 -2.36
CA SER A 423 -10.83 -9.52 -2.07
C SER A 423 -11.73 -10.53 -2.79
N VAL A 424 -11.41 -10.89 -4.05
CA VAL A 424 -12.12 -11.96 -4.78
C VAL A 424 -11.96 -13.30 -4.08
N LEU A 425 -10.74 -13.67 -3.69
CA LEU A 425 -10.46 -14.91 -2.94
C LEU A 425 -11.17 -14.94 -1.59
N ALA A 426 -11.18 -13.82 -0.85
CA ALA A 426 -11.92 -13.74 0.41
C ALA A 426 -13.41 -14.05 0.21
N ASN A 427 -14.01 -13.48 -0.83
CA ASN A 427 -15.40 -13.76 -1.14
C ASN A 427 -15.64 -15.23 -1.50
N THR A 428 -14.79 -15.85 -2.29
CA THR A 428 -14.91 -17.26 -2.65
C THR A 428 -14.69 -18.21 -1.46
N MET A 429 -13.83 -17.81 -0.51
CA MET A 429 -13.51 -18.61 0.69
C MET A 429 -14.46 -18.38 1.87
N GLY A 430 -15.60 -17.73 1.66
CA GLY A 430 -16.67 -17.67 2.67
C GLY A 430 -17.34 -16.32 2.85
N ILE A 431 -16.65 -15.19 2.63
CA ILE A 431 -17.20 -13.84 2.89
C ILE A 431 -18.50 -13.59 2.10
N ARG A 432 -18.69 -14.25 0.93
CA ARG A 432 -19.94 -14.16 0.15
C ARG A 432 -21.18 -14.59 0.93
N HIS A 433 -21.04 -15.41 1.98
CA HIS A 433 -22.14 -15.89 2.82
C HIS A 433 -22.35 -15.05 4.08
N LEU A 434 -21.52 -14.03 4.28
CA LEU A 434 -21.62 -13.15 5.43
C LEU A 434 -22.74 -12.13 5.22
N HIS A 435 -23.80 -12.25 6.02
CA HIS A 435 -24.90 -11.28 6.07
C HIS A 435 -24.66 -10.30 7.21
N THR A 436 -25.09 -9.06 7.04
CA THR A 436 -24.95 -7.99 8.05
C THR A 436 -25.66 -8.34 9.38
N THR A 437 -26.71 -9.16 9.31
CA THR A 437 -27.51 -9.63 10.45
C THR A 437 -27.11 -11.02 10.92
N ALA A 438 -25.98 -11.58 10.45
CA ALA A 438 -25.53 -12.90 10.83
C ALA A 438 -25.33 -13.03 12.35
N SER A 439 -25.78 -14.14 12.94
CA SER A 439 -25.49 -14.42 14.35
C SER A 439 -23.98 -14.58 14.58
N VAL A 440 -23.52 -14.38 15.81
CA VAL A 440 -22.10 -14.62 16.16
C VAL A 440 -21.67 -16.03 15.81
N ARG A 441 -22.56 -17.00 15.96
CA ARG A 441 -22.28 -18.42 15.64
C ARG A 441 -22.10 -18.63 14.13
N ASP A 442 -23.02 -18.10 13.32
CA ASP A 442 -23.00 -18.29 11.87
C ASP A 442 -21.79 -17.56 11.23
N SER A 443 -21.56 -16.32 11.63
CA SER A 443 -20.41 -15.54 11.18
C SER A 443 -19.08 -16.20 11.61
N LEU A 444 -19.00 -16.77 12.81
CA LEU A 444 -17.80 -17.48 13.28
C LEU A 444 -17.45 -18.68 12.39
N SER A 445 -18.46 -19.46 11.97
CA SER A 445 -18.27 -20.59 11.06
C SER A 445 -17.71 -20.12 9.71
N ILE A 446 -18.20 -19.00 9.19
CA ILE A 446 -17.71 -18.39 7.96
C ILE A 446 -16.25 -17.98 8.10
N PHE A 447 -15.90 -17.25 9.17
CA PHE A 447 -14.52 -16.81 9.40
C PHE A 447 -13.57 -17.97 9.71
N HIS A 448 -14.04 -19.03 10.36
CA HIS A 448 -13.25 -20.24 10.57
C HIS A 448 -12.85 -20.87 9.24
N THR A 449 -13.81 -21.05 8.32
CA THR A 449 -13.56 -21.57 6.97
C THR A 449 -12.62 -20.63 6.19
N PHE A 450 -12.85 -19.32 6.26
CA PHE A 450 -12.01 -18.32 5.63
C PHE A 450 -10.55 -18.38 6.12
N PHE A 451 -10.32 -18.30 7.44
CA PHE A 451 -8.96 -18.33 7.98
C PHE A 451 -8.27 -19.68 7.76
N HIS A 452 -9.01 -20.81 7.78
CA HIS A 452 -8.47 -22.11 7.37
C HIS A 452 -7.97 -22.07 5.92
N GLY A 453 -8.82 -21.64 4.98
CA GLY A 453 -8.47 -21.57 3.56
C GLY A 453 -7.26 -20.64 3.31
N PHE A 454 -7.24 -19.44 3.93
CA PHE A 454 -6.12 -18.50 3.79
C PHE A 454 -4.83 -19.03 4.46
N THR A 455 -4.93 -19.78 5.58
CA THR A 455 -3.76 -20.43 6.19
C THR A 455 -3.17 -21.48 5.25
N LEU A 456 -4.01 -22.31 4.63
CA LEU A 456 -3.55 -23.31 3.64
C LEU A 456 -2.93 -22.65 2.41
N LEU A 457 -3.55 -21.58 1.90
CA LEU A 457 -3.00 -20.82 0.78
C LEU A 457 -1.64 -20.20 1.14
N ALA A 458 -1.52 -19.60 2.34
CA ALA A 458 -0.28 -19.05 2.85
C ALA A 458 0.81 -20.11 3.00
N ALA A 459 0.45 -21.30 3.55
CA ALA A 459 1.37 -22.41 3.70
C ALA A 459 1.85 -22.94 2.36
N ALA A 460 0.94 -23.12 1.39
CA ALA A 460 1.29 -23.56 0.04
C ALA A 460 2.23 -22.58 -0.64
N GLY A 461 1.95 -21.29 -0.55
CA GLY A 461 2.84 -20.24 -1.09
C GLY A 461 4.20 -20.20 -0.40
N ALA A 462 4.25 -20.30 0.93
CA ALA A 462 5.52 -20.35 1.68
C ALA A 462 6.36 -21.58 1.28
N VAL A 463 5.74 -22.76 1.13
CA VAL A 463 6.43 -23.96 0.63
C VAL A 463 6.96 -23.73 -0.79
N MET A 464 6.17 -23.14 -1.68
CA MET A 464 6.61 -22.81 -3.04
C MET A 464 7.82 -21.87 -3.03
N ILE A 465 7.78 -20.80 -2.23
CA ILE A 465 8.88 -19.83 -2.09
C ILE A 465 10.14 -20.54 -1.56
N ILE A 466 10.00 -21.41 -0.56
CA ILE A 466 11.12 -22.19 -0.02
C ILE A 466 11.71 -23.15 -1.05
N LEU A 467 10.87 -23.80 -1.86
CA LEU A 467 11.33 -24.67 -2.96
C LEU A 467 12.05 -23.90 -4.06
N LEU A 468 11.69 -22.62 -4.29
CA LEU A 468 12.35 -21.76 -5.25
C LEU A 468 13.67 -21.16 -4.74
N LEU A 469 13.98 -21.24 -3.43
CA LEU A 469 15.20 -20.68 -2.84
C LEU A 469 16.51 -21.08 -3.55
N PRO A 470 16.75 -22.34 -3.91
CA PRO A 470 17.96 -22.72 -4.63
C PRO A 470 18.10 -22.03 -5.98
N VAL A 471 16.99 -21.92 -6.72
CA VAL A 471 16.94 -21.27 -8.04
C VAL A 471 17.23 -19.76 -7.88
N LEU A 472 16.58 -19.11 -6.94
CA LEU A 472 16.75 -17.68 -6.66
C LEU A 472 18.19 -17.37 -6.25
N ARG A 473 18.81 -18.17 -5.39
CA ARG A 473 20.21 -18.01 -4.99
C ARG A 473 21.19 -18.16 -6.16
N ILE A 474 20.91 -19.06 -7.10
CA ILE A 474 21.71 -19.21 -8.32
C ILE A 474 21.55 -17.96 -9.22
N LEU A 475 20.32 -17.46 -9.36
CA LEU A 475 20.05 -16.25 -10.13
C LEU A 475 20.69 -15.03 -9.51
N GLU A 476 20.59 -14.83 -8.19
CA GLU A 476 21.23 -13.72 -7.46
C GLU A 476 22.75 -13.73 -7.66
N LYS A 477 23.41 -14.90 -7.63
CA LYS A 477 24.86 -15.02 -7.87
C LYS A 477 25.26 -14.74 -9.31
N ARG A 478 24.39 -15.05 -10.28
CA ARG A 478 24.63 -14.80 -11.71
C ARG A 478 24.34 -13.37 -12.13
N THR A 479 23.50 -12.67 -11.37
CA THR A 479 23.11 -11.31 -11.67
C THR A 479 24.00 -10.34 -10.88
N ARG A 480 24.85 -9.58 -11.61
CA ARG A 480 25.64 -8.51 -10.97
C ARG A 480 24.71 -7.32 -10.68
N PRO A 481 24.73 -6.76 -9.46
CA PRO A 481 24.06 -5.50 -9.19
C PRO A 481 24.55 -4.43 -10.18
N ILE A 482 23.64 -3.68 -10.77
CA ILE A 482 24.04 -2.57 -11.64
C ILE A 482 24.49 -1.43 -10.73
N PRO A 483 25.75 -0.94 -10.85
CA PRO A 483 26.28 0.10 -9.99
C PRO A 483 25.35 1.32 -9.97
N THR A 484 24.99 1.77 -8.78
CA THR A 484 24.22 2.99 -8.60
C THR A 484 25.10 4.21 -8.90
N HIS A 485 24.49 5.38 -9.12
CA HIS A 485 25.25 6.62 -9.31
C HIS A 485 26.22 6.91 -8.15
N GLN A 486 25.87 6.48 -6.93
CA GLN A 486 26.73 6.64 -5.74
C GLN A 486 27.95 5.72 -5.78
N ASP A 487 27.82 4.52 -6.33
CA ASP A 487 28.95 3.57 -6.44
C ASP A 487 29.98 4.08 -7.46
N ARG A 488 29.54 4.69 -8.56
CA ARG A 488 30.42 5.34 -9.55
C ARG A 488 31.15 6.57 -9.00
N TYR A 489 30.51 7.32 -8.10
CA TYR A 489 31.20 8.43 -7.41
C TYR A 489 32.31 7.92 -6.49
N LYS A 490 32.10 6.83 -5.77
CA LYS A 490 33.11 6.20 -4.90
C LYS A 490 34.25 5.61 -5.71
N GLU A 491 33.98 4.96 -6.84
CA GLU A 491 35.04 4.45 -7.74
C GLU A 491 35.88 5.58 -8.33
N ASN A 492 35.29 6.72 -8.69
CA ASN A 492 36.04 7.88 -9.18
C ASN A 492 36.84 8.61 -8.09
N GLU A 493 36.43 8.55 -6.81
CA GLU A 493 37.20 9.11 -5.69
C GLU A 493 38.37 8.18 -5.25
N THR A 494 38.32 6.89 -5.60
CA THR A 494 39.36 5.91 -5.26
C THR A 494 40.29 5.59 -6.44
N ALA A 495 40.05 6.13 -7.63
CA ALA A 495 40.97 6.00 -8.75
C ALA A 495 42.26 6.82 -8.44
N PRO A 496 43.45 6.23 -8.42
CA PRO A 496 44.68 6.97 -8.22
C PRO A 496 44.94 7.89 -9.43
N ASN A 497 45.25 9.17 -9.14
CA ASN A 497 45.71 10.16 -10.13
C ASN A 497 47.01 9.72 -10.79
#